data_cecf1d66b5db42f5b147bcd0991bd097
#
_entry.id   cecf1d66b5db42f5b147bcd0991bd097
#
_cell.length_a   1.000
_cell.length_b   1.000
_cell.length_c   1.000
_cell.angle_alpha   90.00
_cell.angle_beta   90.00
_cell.angle_gamma   90.00
#
_symmetry.space_group_name_H-M   'P 1'
#
loop_
_entity.id
_entity.type
_entity.pdbx_description
1 polymer ?
#
loop_
_entity_poly.entity_id
_entity_poly.type
_entity_poly.pdbx_seq_one_letter_code
_entity_poly.pdbx_strand_id
1 'polypeptide(L)'
;MFWLILLIVVAALCALVLFLVAPAAGRKELRTPFAGRNFAHRGYFGKDQRPPENSLPAFAAAVQNGYGMEMDVQFSSDRKLLVFHDDTLTRMTGTKGWVRDYPYDQICRMPLKGSAEHAPLFSEFLQ
;
A
#
# COMPACT_ATOMS: atom_id res chain seq x y z
N MET A 1 -5.84 -9.65 -47.87
CA MET A 1 -5.27 -10.76 -47.08
C MET A 1 -4.36 -10.24 -45.94
N PHE A 2 -3.38 -9.39 -46.19
CA PHE A 2 -2.48 -8.83 -45.15
C PHE A 2 -3.24 -8.17 -43.99
N TRP A 3 -4.16 -7.24 -44.24
CA TRP A 3 -4.93 -6.53 -43.22
C TRP A 3 -5.82 -7.46 -42.36
N LEU A 4 -6.34 -8.51 -42.97
CA LEU A 4 -7.15 -9.51 -42.24
C LEU A 4 -6.28 -10.32 -41.27
N ILE A 5 -5.08 -10.73 -41.69
CA ILE A 5 -4.12 -11.43 -40.83
C ILE A 5 -3.68 -10.53 -39.69
N LEU A 6 -3.35 -9.27 -39.98
CA LEU A 6 -2.98 -8.29 -38.94
C LEU A 6 -4.10 -8.10 -37.90
N LEU A 7 -5.34 -7.97 -38.35
CA LEU A 7 -6.49 -7.84 -37.46
C LEU A 7 -6.64 -9.07 -36.54
N ILE A 8 -6.50 -10.27 -37.08
CA ILE A 8 -6.59 -11.51 -36.31
C ILE A 8 -5.47 -11.59 -35.27
N VAL A 9 -4.23 -11.24 -35.64
CA VAL A 9 -3.11 -11.24 -34.73
C VAL A 9 -3.33 -10.24 -33.59
N VAL A 10 -3.75 -9.00 -33.89
CA VAL A 10 -4.06 -7.99 -32.89
C VAL A 10 -5.18 -8.46 -31.96
N ALA A 11 -6.27 -9.01 -32.51
CA ALA A 11 -7.36 -9.52 -31.69
C ALA A 11 -6.92 -10.68 -30.77
N ALA A 12 -6.08 -11.59 -31.27
CA ALA A 12 -5.54 -12.69 -30.48
C ALA A 12 -4.62 -12.17 -29.35
N LEU A 13 -3.77 -11.17 -29.62
CA LEU A 13 -2.92 -10.54 -28.59
C LEU A 13 -3.75 -9.81 -27.52
N CYS A 14 -4.78 -9.07 -27.94
CA CYS A 14 -5.70 -8.44 -26.99
C CYS A 14 -6.43 -9.47 -26.12
N ALA A 15 -6.92 -10.56 -26.71
CA ALA A 15 -7.57 -11.63 -25.97
C ALA A 15 -6.61 -12.31 -24.99
N LEU A 16 -5.36 -12.54 -25.40
CA LEU A 16 -4.32 -13.08 -24.52
C LEU A 16 -4.03 -12.14 -23.34
N VAL A 17 -3.85 -10.85 -23.60
CA VAL A 17 -3.62 -9.86 -22.53
C VAL A 17 -4.81 -9.84 -21.56
N LEU A 18 -6.03 -9.77 -22.08
CA LEU A 18 -7.25 -9.81 -21.26
C LEU A 18 -7.32 -11.09 -20.41
N PHE A 19 -6.96 -12.24 -20.98
CA PHE A 19 -6.91 -13.50 -20.24
C PHE A 19 -5.86 -13.50 -19.12
N LEU A 20 -4.67 -12.95 -19.40
CA LEU A 20 -3.57 -12.91 -18.42
C LEU A 20 -3.83 -11.92 -17.27
N VAL A 21 -4.52 -10.80 -17.54
CA VAL A 21 -4.81 -9.78 -16.53
C VAL A 21 -6.21 -9.90 -15.93
N ALA A 22 -7.07 -10.74 -16.50
CA ALA A 22 -8.40 -10.97 -15.97
C ALA A 22 -8.31 -11.49 -14.53
N PRO A 23 -9.03 -10.88 -13.57
CA PRO A 23 -9.08 -11.42 -12.22
C PRO A 23 -9.52 -12.88 -12.31
N ALA A 24 -8.74 -13.79 -11.71
CA ALA A 24 -9.15 -15.17 -11.62
C ALA A 24 -10.61 -15.21 -11.14
N ALA A 25 -11.45 -16.04 -11.74
CA ALA A 25 -12.84 -16.28 -11.32
C ALA A 25 -12.82 -16.97 -9.93
N GLY A 26 -12.05 -16.36 -9.01
CA GLY A 26 -11.74 -16.86 -7.71
C GLY A 26 -13.00 -17.04 -6.88
N ARG A 27 -12.88 -17.85 -5.88
CA ARG A 27 -13.95 -18.25 -4.97
C ARG A 27 -14.73 -17.03 -4.51
N LYS A 28 -15.99 -16.95 -4.95
CA LYS A 28 -16.90 -15.83 -4.64
C LYS A 28 -17.02 -15.63 -3.12
N GLU A 29 -16.94 -16.71 -2.37
CA GLU A 29 -17.00 -16.73 -0.91
C GLU A 29 -15.88 -15.90 -0.26
N LEU A 30 -14.67 -15.89 -0.85
CA LEU A 30 -13.54 -15.11 -0.34
C LEU A 30 -13.68 -13.60 -0.61
N ARG A 31 -14.49 -13.21 -1.58
CA ARG A 31 -14.75 -11.81 -1.93
C ARG A 31 -15.93 -11.23 -1.17
N THR A 32 -16.89 -12.07 -0.79
CA THR A 32 -18.13 -11.64 -0.13
C THR A 32 -17.90 -10.77 1.11
N PRO A 33 -16.93 -11.06 2.01
CA PRO A 33 -16.67 -10.22 3.18
C PRO A 33 -16.20 -8.80 2.83
N PHE A 34 -15.66 -8.60 1.63
CA PHE A 34 -15.11 -7.32 1.17
C PHE A 34 -16.04 -6.58 0.20
N ALA A 35 -17.08 -7.27 -0.29
CA ALA A 35 -18.01 -6.68 -1.26
C ALA A 35 -18.78 -5.51 -0.65
N GLY A 36 -18.79 -4.38 -1.36
CA GLY A 36 -19.49 -3.15 -0.92
C GLY A 36 -18.81 -2.42 0.24
N ARG A 37 -17.59 -2.79 0.62
CA ARG A 37 -16.80 -2.07 1.62
C ARG A 37 -15.84 -1.10 0.95
N ASN A 38 -15.70 0.08 1.54
CA ASN A 38 -14.66 1.03 1.17
C ASN A 38 -13.38 0.72 1.96
N PHE A 39 -12.24 0.93 1.32
CA PHE A 39 -10.93 0.78 1.94
C PHE A 39 -10.20 2.11 1.91
N ALA A 40 -9.66 2.50 3.06
CA ALA A 40 -8.80 3.66 3.19
C ALA A 40 -7.38 3.28 2.76
N HIS A 41 -6.95 3.79 1.61
CA HIS A 41 -5.60 3.59 1.06
C HIS A 41 -4.58 4.27 1.97
N ARG A 42 -3.69 3.47 2.58
CA ARG A 42 -2.70 3.88 3.61
C ARG A 42 -3.32 4.48 4.88
N GLY A 43 -4.56 4.07 5.23
CA GLY A 43 -5.32 4.64 6.32
C GLY A 43 -6.18 5.86 5.91
N TYR A 44 -6.93 6.42 6.84
CA TYR A 44 -7.81 7.56 6.60
C TYR A 44 -7.09 8.86 7.01
N PHE A 45 -6.61 9.62 6.03
CA PHE A 45 -5.86 10.86 6.23
C PHE A 45 -6.28 11.94 5.22
N GLY A 46 -6.06 13.19 5.58
CA GLY A 46 -6.33 14.34 4.70
C GLY A 46 -5.16 14.71 3.80
N LYS A 47 -5.37 15.65 2.89
CA LYS A 47 -4.32 16.19 1.99
C LYS A 47 -3.17 16.85 2.77
N ASP A 48 -3.43 17.30 3.99
CA ASP A 48 -2.47 17.90 4.92
C ASP A 48 -1.60 16.86 5.64
N GLN A 49 -1.84 15.56 5.42
CA GLN A 49 -1.14 14.46 6.10
C GLN A 49 -1.30 14.51 7.63
N ARG A 50 -2.49 14.82 8.11
CA ARG A 50 -2.83 14.85 9.53
C ARG A 50 -4.10 14.04 9.80
N PRO A 51 -3.94 12.82 10.32
CA PRO A 51 -2.68 12.10 10.61
C PRO A 51 -1.92 11.75 9.32
N PRO A 52 -0.60 11.43 9.39
CA PRO A 52 0.16 11.00 8.21
C PRO A 52 -0.32 9.64 7.68
N GLU A 53 -0.18 9.42 6.37
CA GLU A 53 -0.41 8.10 5.78
C GLU A 53 0.43 7.01 6.45
N ASN A 54 -0.06 5.77 6.46
CA ASN A 54 0.63 4.60 7.04
C ASN A 54 1.03 4.79 8.51
N SER A 55 0.27 5.56 9.27
CA SER A 55 0.46 5.74 10.73
C SER A 55 -0.67 5.09 11.54
N LEU A 56 -0.42 4.74 12.79
CA LEU A 56 -1.44 4.15 13.66
C LEU A 56 -2.68 5.04 13.80
N PRO A 57 -2.58 6.38 13.96
CA PRO A 57 -3.76 7.24 13.99
C PRO A 57 -4.55 7.26 12.68
N ALA A 58 -3.88 7.13 11.50
CA ALA A 58 -4.58 7.06 10.22
C ALA A 58 -5.40 5.75 10.10
N PHE A 59 -4.88 4.66 10.62
CA PHE A 59 -5.60 3.39 10.69
C PHE A 59 -6.75 3.43 11.70
N ALA A 60 -6.54 4.00 12.88
CA ALA A 60 -7.60 4.21 13.87
C ALA A 60 -8.74 5.06 13.29
N ALA A 61 -8.40 6.13 12.55
CA ALA A 61 -9.40 6.96 11.87
C ALA A 61 -10.17 6.19 10.79
N ALA A 62 -9.53 5.27 10.04
CA ALA A 62 -10.21 4.41 9.09
C ALA A 62 -11.26 3.51 9.78
N VAL A 63 -10.88 2.88 10.88
CA VAL A 63 -11.78 2.03 11.69
C VAL A 63 -12.98 2.85 12.21
N GLN A 64 -12.72 4.04 12.78
CA GLN A 64 -13.79 4.92 13.30
C GLN A 64 -14.79 5.34 12.22
N ASN A 65 -14.35 5.44 10.97
CA ASN A 65 -15.21 5.77 9.83
C ASN A 65 -15.81 4.52 9.14
N GLY A 66 -15.64 3.33 9.70
CA GLY A 66 -16.20 2.09 9.15
C GLY A 66 -15.54 1.61 7.85
N TYR A 67 -14.33 2.05 7.55
CA TYR A 67 -13.56 1.62 6.38
C TYR A 67 -12.67 0.43 6.70
N GLY A 68 -12.44 -0.42 5.70
CA GLY A 68 -11.27 -1.29 5.70
C GLY A 68 -10.00 -0.48 5.53
N MET A 69 -8.85 -1.09 5.74
CA MET A 69 -7.55 -0.44 5.60
C MET A 69 -6.71 -1.18 4.56
N GLU A 70 -5.96 -0.40 3.83
CA GLU A 70 -4.85 -0.89 3.02
C GLU A 70 -3.58 -0.27 3.59
N MET A 71 -2.47 -1.00 3.56
CA MET A 71 -1.19 -0.56 4.08
C MET A 71 -0.04 -1.14 3.28
N ASP A 72 1.07 -0.44 3.27
CA ASP A 72 2.31 -0.88 2.65
C ASP A 72 3.28 -1.36 3.72
N VAL A 73 3.92 -2.50 3.49
CA VAL A 73 4.91 -3.04 4.42
C VAL A 73 6.22 -3.34 3.73
N GLN A 74 7.33 -3.10 4.43
CA GLN A 74 8.67 -3.40 3.94
C GLN A 74 9.63 -3.69 5.09
N PHE A 75 10.83 -4.18 4.78
CA PHE A 75 11.83 -4.50 5.77
C PHE A 75 12.86 -3.37 5.94
N SER A 76 13.21 -3.10 7.20
CA SER A 76 14.41 -2.35 7.57
C SER A 76 15.68 -3.18 7.36
N SER A 77 16.86 -2.56 7.51
CA SER A 77 18.16 -3.27 7.39
C SER A 77 18.33 -4.39 8.42
N ASP A 78 17.74 -4.25 9.59
CA ASP A 78 17.73 -5.26 10.66
C ASP A 78 16.53 -6.23 10.57
N ARG A 79 15.88 -6.30 9.38
CA ARG A 79 14.77 -7.21 9.05
C ARG A 79 13.53 -7.08 9.94
N LYS A 80 13.27 -5.91 10.47
CA LYS A 80 11.99 -5.63 11.11
C LYS A 80 10.99 -5.19 10.06
N LEU A 81 9.78 -5.75 10.12
CA LEU A 81 8.68 -5.41 9.22
C LEU A 81 8.01 -4.15 9.74
N LEU A 82 8.11 -3.07 8.97
CA LEU A 82 7.49 -1.78 9.28
C LEU A 82 6.45 -1.40 8.23
N VAL A 83 5.54 -0.52 8.62
CA VAL A 83 4.50 0.02 7.73
C VAL A 83 5.01 1.31 7.11
N PHE A 84 5.32 1.27 5.81
CA PHE A 84 5.87 2.40 5.07
C PHE A 84 5.80 2.13 3.56
N HIS A 85 5.41 3.14 2.76
CA HIS A 85 5.18 2.95 1.33
C HIS A 85 6.45 3.06 0.49
N ASP A 86 7.17 4.19 0.61
CA ASP A 86 8.24 4.53 -0.32
C ASP A 86 9.50 3.70 -0.05
N ASP A 87 10.23 3.36 -1.09
CA ASP A 87 11.57 2.79 -0.93
C ASP A 87 12.54 3.72 -0.19
N THR A 88 12.31 5.04 -0.30
CA THR A 88 13.15 6.06 0.33
C THR A 88 12.43 6.80 1.45
N LEU A 89 13.18 7.22 2.46
CA LEU A 89 12.67 7.96 3.62
C LEU A 89 12.28 9.42 3.31
N THR A 90 12.76 9.97 2.17
CA THR A 90 12.80 11.42 1.92
C THR A 90 11.44 12.09 1.93
N ARG A 91 10.44 11.55 1.26
CA ARG A 91 9.12 12.18 1.12
C ARG A 91 8.40 12.31 2.46
N MET A 92 8.50 11.28 3.29
CA MET A 92 7.74 11.21 4.53
C MET A 92 8.49 11.78 5.73
N THR A 93 9.83 11.65 5.76
CA THR A 93 10.61 12.04 6.94
C THR A 93 11.58 13.21 6.70
N GLY A 94 11.81 13.58 5.44
CA GLY A 94 12.84 14.56 5.07
C GLY A 94 14.28 13.99 5.10
N THR A 95 14.49 12.79 5.65
CA THR A 95 15.80 12.13 5.68
C THR A 95 16.12 11.49 4.34
N LYS A 96 17.32 11.70 3.82
CA LYS A 96 17.78 11.05 2.58
C LYS A 96 18.19 9.61 2.87
N GLY A 97 17.93 8.70 1.95
CA GLY A 97 18.36 7.31 2.01
C GLY A 97 17.20 6.32 1.78
N TRP A 98 17.56 5.05 1.65
CA TRP A 98 16.62 3.97 1.43
C TRP A 98 16.20 3.36 2.77
N VAL A 99 14.95 2.96 2.91
CA VAL A 99 14.45 2.29 4.13
C VAL A 99 15.30 1.06 4.48
N ARG A 100 15.67 0.28 3.49
CA ARG A 100 16.49 -0.95 3.64
C ARG A 100 17.91 -0.72 4.16
N ASP A 101 18.41 0.52 4.16
CA ASP A 101 19.77 0.85 4.61
C ASP A 101 19.81 1.24 6.10
N TYR A 102 18.65 1.48 6.73
CA TYR A 102 18.54 1.91 8.12
C TYR A 102 17.92 0.82 9.00
N PRO A 103 18.46 0.59 10.20
CA PRO A 103 17.79 -0.23 11.21
C PRO A 103 16.56 0.48 11.76
N TYR A 104 15.58 -0.28 12.22
CA TYR A 104 14.30 0.28 12.65
C TYR A 104 14.42 1.27 13.80
N ASP A 105 15.37 1.08 14.74
CA ASP A 105 15.60 2.00 15.85
C ASP A 105 16.00 3.42 15.42
N GLN A 106 16.52 3.58 14.21
CA GLN A 106 16.77 4.87 13.59
C GLN A 106 15.52 5.39 12.87
N ILE A 107 14.82 4.53 12.11
CA ILE A 107 13.63 4.92 11.35
C ILE A 107 12.51 5.40 12.29
N CYS A 108 12.27 4.73 13.41
CA CYS A 108 11.23 5.08 14.35
C CYS A 108 11.44 6.44 15.05
N ARG A 109 12.63 7.00 14.96
CA ARG A 109 12.92 8.37 15.48
C ARG A 109 12.70 9.47 14.45
N MET A 110 12.36 9.10 13.22
CA MET A 110 12.14 10.05 12.12
C MET A 110 10.65 10.42 12.06
N PRO A 111 10.29 11.69 12.32
CA PRO A 111 8.90 12.09 12.32
C PRO A 111 8.29 12.05 10.91
N LEU A 112 7.09 11.51 10.78
CA LEU A 112 6.35 11.50 9.52
C LEU A 112 5.74 12.89 9.26
N LYS A 113 6.12 13.53 8.15
CA LYS A 113 5.60 14.85 7.75
C LYS A 113 5.66 15.92 8.85
N GLY A 114 6.68 15.85 9.72
CA GLY A 114 6.86 16.79 10.83
C GLY A 114 5.80 16.68 11.92
N SER A 115 5.06 15.57 11.98
CA SER A 115 4.13 15.25 13.07
C SER A 115 4.89 14.59 14.24
N ALA A 116 4.15 14.19 15.29
CA ALA A 116 4.70 13.36 16.37
C ALA A 116 4.73 11.86 15.99
N GLU A 117 4.14 11.49 14.85
CA GLU A 117 4.02 10.11 14.42
C GLU A 117 5.29 9.61 13.73
N HIS A 118 5.52 8.31 13.81
CA HIS A 118 6.62 7.60 13.16
C HIS A 118 6.08 6.39 12.36
N ALA A 119 6.93 5.79 11.54
CA ALA A 119 6.61 4.56 10.84
C ALA A 119 6.46 3.41 11.85
N PRO A 120 5.27 2.82 12.03
CA PRO A 120 5.08 1.79 13.04
C PRO A 120 5.62 0.44 12.56
N LEU A 121 5.97 -0.44 13.49
CA LEU A 121 6.12 -1.85 13.17
C LEU A 121 4.77 -2.46 12.79
N PHE A 122 4.77 -3.43 11.89
CA PHE A 122 3.56 -4.19 11.57
C PHE A 122 2.99 -4.90 12.82
N SER A 123 3.85 -5.33 13.76
CA SER A 123 3.41 -5.91 15.02
C SER A 123 2.69 -4.93 15.95
N GLU A 124 2.98 -3.62 15.88
CA GLU A 124 2.27 -2.60 16.64
C GLU A 124 0.85 -2.38 16.10
N PHE A 125 0.70 -2.50 14.79
CA PHE A 125 -0.62 -2.42 14.13
C PHE A 125 -1.53 -3.60 14.52
N LEU A 126 -0.99 -4.79 14.82
CA LEU A 126 -1.77 -5.99 15.15
C LEU A 126 -2.26 -6.03 16.62
N GLN A 127 -1.92 -5.05 17.46
CA GLN A 127 -2.33 -4.99 18.88
C GLN A 127 -3.62 -4.20 19.03
#